data_1ff76b089fc0e5f086e3286a2d16984b
#
_entry.id   1ff76b089fc0e5f086e3286a2d16984b
#
_cell.length_a   1.000
_cell.length_b   1.000
_cell.length_c   1.000
_cell.angle_alpha   90.00
_cell.angle_beta   90.00
_cell.angle_gamma   90.00
#
_symmetry.space_group_name_H-M   'P 1'
#
loop_
_entity.id
_entity.type
_entity.pdbx_description
1 polymer ?
#
loop_
_entity_poly.entity_id
_entity_poly.type
_entity_poly.pdbx_seq_one_letter_code
_entity_poly.pdbx_strand_id
1 'polypeptide(L)'
;MKAGRDTMRLRVEALDLLHKRFPALEFHDVRIVEDGWDSLVLDLDGEWIVRFPRRPEVEQRVEREITLLPELAETLPVAVPHFELVARNGIVCVGYRKLPGAPASSDLGERTGEDLGRFLSALHRFPVERARALGLPDFDPPEWRERFGSLCEDFRRRVFPLLRSGERQRAETIFARVPELDFVPALLHADLGPEHVLCRDGRVVGVIDWSDARVGDAALDLAWCLNDTPREVSDAVARTYRVDPDVRGRSLFYHRLGPWYEVAYGLETGQERFVASGLVGVRARLPTSTPS
;
A
#
# COMPACT_ATOMS: atom_id res chain seq x y z
N MET A 1 12.70 3.36 -26.34
CA MET A 1 13.54 2.25 -26.84
C MET A 1 14.57 1.72 -25.85
N LYS A 2 15.17 2.52 -24.95
CA LYS A 2 16.10 2.04 -23.89
C LYS A 2 15.36 1.20 -22.82
N ALA A 3 14.24 1.69 -22.29
CA ALA A 3 13.47 1.00 -21.24
C ALA A 3 13.05 -0.44 -21.63
N GLY A 4 12.57 -0.67 -22.84
CA GLY A 4 12.16 -2.02 -23.26
C GLY A 4 13.28 -3.03 -23.43
N ARG A 5 14.54 -2.58 -23.68
CA ARG A 5 15.70 -3.49 -23.70
C ARG A 5 16.16 -3.87 -22.30
N ASP A 6 16.09 -2.93 -21.36
CA ASP A 6 16.45 -3.21 -19.96
C ASP A 6 15.46 -4.18 -19.31
N THR A 7 14.16 -4.05 -19.59
CA THR A 7 13.12 -4.99 -19.12
C THR A 7 13.33 -6.39 -19.67
N MET A 8 13.65 -6.53 -20.97
CA MET A 8 13.89 -7.82 -21.60
C MET A 8 15.12 -8.52 -21.01
N ARG A 9 16.19 -7.78 -20.74
CA ARG A 9 17.39 -8.30 -20.11
C ARG A 9 17.13 -8.77 -18.68
N LEU A 10 16.46 -7.95 -17.87
CA LEU A 10 16.06 -8.31 -16.51
C LEU A 10 15.18 -9.55 -16.47
N ARG A 11 14.24 -9.68 -17.42
CA ARG A 11 13.42 -10.88 -17.54
C ARG A 11 14.26 -12.13 -17.78
N VAL A 12 15.22 -12.08 -18.69
CA VAL A 12 16.11 -13.22 -18.99
C VAL A 12 16.94 -13.60 -17.75
N GLU A 13 17.54 -12.61 -17.10
CA GLU A 13 18.31 -12.81 -15.87
C GLU A 13 17.44 -13.40 -14.74
N ALA A 14 16.21 -12.94 -14.59
CA ALA A 14 15.25 -13.46 -13.63
C ALA A 14 14.86 -14.91 -13.89
N LEU A 15 14.61 -15.28 -15.15
CA LEU A 15 14.26 -16.64 -15.54
C LEU A 15 15.46 -17.60 -15.35
N ASP A 16 16.65 -17.17 -15.72
CA ASP A 16 17.89 -17.93 -15.47
C ASP A 16 18.12 -18.17 -13.97
N LEU A 17 17.82 -17.17 -13.14
CA LEU A 17 17.91 -17.30 -11.70
C LEU A 17 16.90 -18.32 -11.16
N LEU A 18 15.65 -18.26 -11.61
CA LEU A 18 14.60 -19.20 -11.19
C LEU A 18 15.00 -20.65 -11.51
N HIS A 19 15.42 -20.94 -12.73
CA HIS A 19 15.85 -22.27 -13.12
C HIS A 19 17.05 -22.77 -12.29
N LYS A 20 17.99 -21.88 -11.95
CA LYS A 20 19.17 -22.23 -11.14
C LYS A 20 18.85 -22.47 -9.67
N ARG A 21 17.94 -21.68 -9.10
CA ARG A 21 17.66 -21.70 -7.67
C ARG A 21 16.53 -22.65 -7.30
N PHE A 22 15.59 -22.84 -8.20
CA PHE A 22 14.41 -23.66 -8.03
C PHE A 22 14.24 -24.64 -9.18
N PRO A 23 15.18 -25.61 -9.36
CA PRO A 23 15.17 -26.51 -10.51
C PRO A 23 13.94 -27.42 -10.58
N ALA A 24 13.22 -27.59 -9.49
CA ALA A 24 11.95 -28.33 -9.44
C ALA A 24 10.72 -27.46 -9.79
N LEU A 25 10.90 -26.14 -9.98
CA LEU A 25 9.84 -25.25 -10.40
C LEU A 25 9.66 -25.33 -11.92
N GLU A 26 8.61 -26.02 -12.33
CA GLU A 26 8.22 -26.10 -13.75
C GLU A 26 7.21 -25.00 -14.06
N PHE A 27 7.40 -24.30 -15.18
CA PHE A 27 6.47 -23.30 -15.70
C PHE A 27 6.64 -23.16 -17.22
N HIS A 28 5.57 -22.77 -17.91
CA HIS A 28 5.50 -22.67 -19.37
C HIS A 28 5.18 -21.24 -19.85
N ASP A 29 4.24 -20.57 -19.20
CA ASP A 29 3.85 -19.19 -19.51
C ASP A 29 4.39 -18.22 -18.45
N VAL A 30 4.97 -17.11 -18.91
CA VAL A 30 5.54 -16.09 -18.04
C VAL A 30 5.02 -14.72 -18.45
N ARG A 31 4.26 -14.09 -17.57
CA ARG A 31 3.72 -12.75 -17.75
C ARG A 31 4.39 -11.78 -16.79
N ILE A 32 4.72 -10.61 -17.30
CA ILE A 32 5.12 -9.50 -16.44
C ILE A 32 3.84 -8.86 -15.90
N VAL A 33 3.64 -8.94 -14.59
CA VAL A 33 2.51 -8.31 -13.90
C VAL A 33 2.85 -6.86 -13.60
N GLU A 34 4.07 -6.63 -13.13
CA GLU A 34 4.57 -5.31 -12.82
C GLU A 34 6.04 -5.19 -13.23
N ASP A 35 6.36 -4.13 -13.94
CA ASP A 35 7.71 -3.67 -14.27
C ASP A 35 7.93 -2.32 -13.58
N GLY A 36 7.73 -2.32 -12.26
CA GLY A 36 7.74 -1.13 -11.44
C GLY A 36 9.14 -0.67 -11.05
N TRP A 37 9.16 0.45 -10.32
CA TRP A 37 10.37 1.05 -9.78
C TRP A 37 11.04 0.16 -8.71
N ASP A 38 10.22 -0.50 -7.89
CA ASP A 38 10.69 -1.27 -6.73
C ASP A 38 11.00 -2.72 -7.07
N SER A 39 10.21 -3.36 -7.90
CA SER A 39 10.34 -4.79 -8.20
C SER A 39 9.96 -5.11 -9.64
N LEU A 40 10.54 -6.18 -10.17
CA LEU A 40 9.99 -6.92 -11.30
C LEU A 40 9.09 -8.02 -10.71
N VAL A 41 7.83 -8.07 -11.13
CA VAL A 41 6.87 -9.07 -10.70
C VAL A 41 6.44 -9.93 -11.88
N LEU A 42 6.64 -11.23 -11.75
CA LEU A 42 6.27 -12.22 -12.76
C LEU A 42 5.12 -13.09 -12.26
N ASP A 43 4.17 -13.36 -13.14
CA ASP A 43 3.15 -14.40 -13.00
C ASP A 43 3.60 -15.60 -13.85
N LEU A 44 3.77 -16.75 -13.21
CA LEU A 44 4.13 -18.00 -13.88
C LEU A 44 2.89 -18.90 -13.93
N ASP A 45 2.44 -19.18 -15.13
CA ASP A 45 1.27 -20.05 -15.44
C ASP A 45 -0.05 -19.66 -14.75
N GLY A 46 -0.17 -18.44 -14.20
CA GLY A 46 -1.29 -18.03 -13.37
C GLY A 46 -1.32 -18.68 -11.98
N GLU A 47 -0.26 -19.43 -11.61
CA GLU A 47 -0.16 -20.18 -10.35
C GLU A 47 0.80 -19.56 -9.35
N TRP A 48 1.86 -18.92 -9.82
CA TRP A 48 2.91 -18.34 -8.99
C TRP A 48 3.08 -16.85 -9.25
N ILE A 49 3.28 -16.11 -8.19
CA ILE A 49 3.77 -14.73 -8.24
C ILE A 49 5.20 -14.73 -7.72
N VAL A 50 6.12 -14.22 -8.53
CA VAL A 50 7.55 -14.13 -8.17
C VAL A 50 8.00 -12.68 -8.25
N ARG A 51 8.62 -12.18 -7.19
CA ARG A 51 9.09 -10.80 -7.05
C ARG A 51 10.61 -10.75 -6.99
N PHE A 52 11.18 -9.84 -7.78
CA PHE A 52 12.61 -9.55 -7.82
C PHE A 52 12.81 -8.08 -7.42
N PRO A 53 13.19 -7.79 -6.17
CA PRO A 53 13.56 -6.45 -5.74
C PRO A 53 14.69 -5.88 -6.60
N ARG A 54 14.61 -4.58 -6.92
CA ARG A 54 15.59 -3.92 -7.78
C ARG A 54 16.59 -3.05 -7.02
N ARG A 55 16.34 -2.84 -5.72
CA ARG A 55 17.13 -1.94 -4.87
C ARG A 55 17.31 -2.54 -3.47
N PRO A 56 18.44 -2.25 -2.80
CA PRO A 56 18.71 -2.78 -1.46
C PRO A 56 17.63 -2.44 -0.43
N GLU A 57 17.00 -1.27 -0.55
CA GLU A 57 15.93 -0.83 0.36
C GLU A 57 14.67 -1.71 0.20
N VAL A 58 14.39 -2.15 -1.04
CA VAL A 58 13.27 -3.05 -1.34
C VAL A 58 13.59 -4.48 -0.89
N GLU A 59 14.83 -4.92 -1.02
CA GLU A 59 15.28 -6.21 -0.46
C GLU A 59 15.07 -6.27 1.06
N GLN A 60 15.39 -5.20 1.78
CA GLN A 60 15.14 -5.11 3.22
C GLN A 60 13.65 -5.18 3.58
N ARG A 61 12.78 -4.60 2.74
CA ARG A 61 11.32 -4.71 2.92
C ARG A 61 10.86 -6.16 2.72
N VAL A 62 11.33 -6.83 1.69
CA VAL A 62 11.04 -8.25 1.42
C VAL A 62 11.50 -9.14 2.58
N GLU A 63 12.67 -8.89 3.16
CA GLU A 63 13.13 -9.65 4.34
C GLU A 63 12.20 -9.49 5.55
N ARG A 64 11.60 -8.32 5.75
CA ARG A 64 10.57 -8.10 6.77
C ARG A 64 9.27 -8.85 6.44
N GLU A 65 8.83 -8.83 5.18
CA GLU A 65 7.68 -9.62 4.75
C GLU A 65 7.87 -11.12 5.02
N ILE A 66 9.07 -11.68 4.74
CA ILE A 66 9.38 -13.09 4.99
C ILE A 66 9.17 -13.47 6.47
N THR A 67 9.44 -12.56 7.39
CA THR A 67 9.29 -12.83 8.82
C THR A 67 7.90 -12.48 9.36
N LEU A 68 7.25 -11.46 8.80
CA LEU A 68 5.94 -10.97 9.24
C LEU A 68 4.78 -11.85 8.75
N LEU A 69 4.78 -12.20 7.46
CA LEU A 69 3.63 -12.85 6.82
C LEU A 69 3.22 -14.19 7.45
N PRO A 70 4.14 -15.08 7.87
CA PRO A 70 3.75 -16.29 8.58
C PRO A 70 2.94 -16.04 9.86
N GLU A 71 3.28 -15.01 10.62
CA GLU A 71 2.57 -14.65 11.85
C GLU A 71 1.20 -14.01 11.57
N LEU A 72 1.11 -13.22 10.50
CA LEU A 72 -0.15 -12.65 10.04
C LEU A 72 -1.10 -13.72 9.54
N ALA A 73 -0.59 -14.74 8.83
CA ALA A 73 -1.40 -15.85 8.33
C ALA A 73 -2.12 -16.61 9.43
N GLU A 74 -1.57 -16.66 10.66
CA GLU A 74 -2.20 -17.31 11.81
C GLU A 74 -3.29 -16.47 12.48
N THR A 75 -3.27 -15.14 12.27
CA THR A 75 -4.11 -14.20 13.04
C THR A 75 -5.15 -13.48 12.20
N LEU A 76 -4.90 -13.31 10.90
CA LEU A 76 -5.81 -12.57 10.01
C LEU A 76 -6.92 -13.47 9.44
N PRO A 77 -8.15 -12.93 9.28
CA PRO A 77 -9.29 -13.69 8.73
C PRO A 77 -9.26 -13.79 7.19
N VAL A 78 -8.21 -13.32 6.54
CA VAL A 78 -8.02 -13.32 5.08
C VAL A 78 -6.65 -13.89 4.74
N ALA A 79 -6.49 -14.43 3.52
CA ALA A 79 -5.19 -14.94 3.10
C ALA A 79 -4.16 -13.81 2.90
N VAL A 80 -2.92 -14.11 3.22
CA VAL A 80 -1.74 -13.28 2.91
C VAL A 80 -0.74 -14.12 2.12
N PRO A 81 0.19 -13.51 1.36
CA PRO A 81 1.22 -14.26 0.65
C PRO A 81 2.02 -15.16 1.59
N HIS A 82 2.29 -16.40 1.16
CA HIS A 82 3.17 -17.33 1.84
C HIS A 82 4.35 -17.64 0.94
N PHE A 83 5.54 -17.12 1.28
CA PHE A 83 6.72 -17.30 0.45
C PHE A 83 7.27 -18.73 0.54
N GLU A 84 7.00 -19.52 -0.49
CA GLU A 84 7.54 -20.87 -0.67
C GLU A 84 8.89 -20.86 -1.40
N LEU A 85 9.11 -19.85 -2.23
CA LEU A 85 10.37 -19.64 -2.94
C LEU A 85 11.10 -18.46 -2.31
N VAL A 86 12.31 -18.70 -1.78
CA VAL A 86 13.14 -17.64 -1.19
C VAL A 86 14.59 -17.85 -1.61
N ALA A 87 15.16 -16.91 -2.35
CA ALA A 87 16.58 -16.89 -2.67
C ALA A 87 17.22 -15.59 -2.17
N ARG A 88 18.34 -15.70 -1.44
CA ARG A 88 19.09 -14.60 -0.82
C ARG A 88 20.51 -14.43 -1.34
N ASN A 89 21.06 -15.44 -2.00
CA ASN A 89 22.44 -15.41 -2.47
C ASN A 89 22.52 -14.85 -3.89
N GLY A 90 22.99 -13.62 -4.04
CA GLY A 90 23.01 -12.88 -5.30
C GLY A 90 21.77 -11.99 -5.43
N ILE A 91 20.99 -12.16 -6.51
CA ILE A 91 19.73 -11.43 -6.67
C ILE A 91 18.70 -12.03 -5.69
N VAL A 92 18.15 -11.20 -4.82
CA VAL A 92 17.06 -11.60 -3.94
C VAL A 92 15.81 -11.88 -4.78
N CYS A 93 15.14 -12.99 -4.50
CA CYS A 93 13.83 -13.23 -5.07
C CYS A 93 12.95 -14.00 -4.09
N VAL A 94 11.66 -13.69 -4.13
CA VAL A 94 10.63 -14.40 -3.37
C VAL A 94 9.47 -14.78 -4.26
N GLY A 95 8.87 -15.94 -3.98
CA GLY A 95 7.70 -16.40 -4.73
C GLY A 95 6.69 -17.09 -3.84
N TYR A 96 5.42 -16.93 -4.20
CA TYR A 96 4.29 -17.52 -3.50
C TYR A 96 3.22 -17.99 -4.47
N ARG A 97 2.38 -18.95 -4.04
CA ARG A 97 1.21 -19.37 -4.80
C ARG A 97 0.25 -18.20 -4.92
N LYS A 98 -0.14 -17.89 -6.17
CA LYS A 98 -1.06 -16.80 -6.44
C LYS A 98 -2.34 -16.92 -5.63
N LEU A 99 -2.66 -15.91 -4.85
CA LEU A 99 -3.87 -15.89 -4.07
C LEU A 99 -5.10 -15.80 -4.97
N PRO A 100 -6.21 -16.45 -4.59
CA PRO A 100 -7.45 -16.40 -5.36
C PRO A 100 -8.09 -15.01 -5.29
N GLY A 101 -8.94 -14.71 -6.29
CA GLY A 101 -9.65 -13.43 -6.37
C GLY A 101 -9.01 -12.47 -7.35
N ALA A 102 -9.60 -11.29 -7.42
CA ALA A 102 -9.13 -10.15 -8.22
C ALA A 102 -9.07 -8.90 -7.35
N PRO A 103 -8.26 -7.89 -7.72
CA PRO A 103 -8.27 -6.59 -7.05
C PRO A 103 -9.69 -6.05 -6.90
N ALA A 104 -9.95 -5.39 -5.77
CA ALA A 104 -11.24 -4.81 -5.47
C ALA A 104 -11.69 -3.87 -6.58
N SER A 105 -12.93 -4.00 -7.04
CA SER A 105 -13.51 -3.25 -8.13
C SER A 105 -14.74 -2.46 -7.66
N SER A 106 -15.51 -1.90 -8.60
CA SER A 106 -16.73 -1.14 -8.28
C SER A 106 -17.87 -1.97 -7.66
N ASP A 107 -17.78 -3.32 -7.74
CA ASP A 107 -18.85 -4.22 -7.28
C ASP A 107 -18.68 -4.63 -5.80
N LEU A 108 -18.26 -3.67 -4.97
CA LEU A 108 -18.11 -3.84 -3.54
C LEU A 108 -19.46 -3.59 -2.85
N GLY A 109 -19.78 -4.43 -1.87
CA GLY A 109 -21.01 -4.32 -1.10
C GLY A 109 -20.78 -4.42 0.42
N GLU A 110 -21.87 -4.44 1.17
CA GLU A 110 -21.85 -4.47 2.63
C GLU A 110 -20.97 -5.62 3.20
N ARG A 111 -21.03 -6.80 2.59
CA ARG A 111 -20.22 -7.96 3.01
C ARG A 111 -18.73 -7.71 2.87
N THR A 112 -18.31 -7.04 1.79
CA THR A 112 -16.90 -6.62 1.60
C THR A 112 -16.49 -5.67 2.72
N GLY A 113 -17.37 -4.70 3.08
CA GLY A 113 -17.11 -3.76 4.17
C GLY A 113 -16.99 -4.45 5.54
N GLU A 114 -17.83 -5.46 5.80
CA GLU A 114 -17.70 -6.26 7.02
C GLU A 114 -16.39 -7.04 7.07
N ASP A 115 -15.99 -7.66 5.95
CA ASP A 115 -14.72 -8.40 5.88
C ASP A 115 -13.53 -7.47 6.09
N LEU A 116 -13.50 -6.30 5.45
CA LEU A 116 -12.49 -5.26 5.66
C LEU A 116 -12.43 -4.81 7.12
N GLY A 117 -13.58 -4.53 7.74
CA GLY A 117 -13.66 -4.16 9.14
C GLY A 117 -13.11 -5.23 10.09
N ARG A 118 -13.40 -6.51 9.82
CA ARG A 118 -12.84 -7.65 10.58
C ARG A 118 -11.33 -7.78 10.37
N PHE A 119 -10.88 -7.70 9.13
CA PHE A 119 -9.47 -7.75 8.76
C PHE A 119 -8.67 -6.65 9.47
N LEU A 120 -9.07 -5.39 9.31
CA LEU A 120 -8.40 -4.25 9.94
C LEU A 120 -8.43 -4.32 11.47
N SER A 121 -9.55 -4.79 12.04
CA SER A 121 -9.63 -5.02 13.49
C SER A 121 -8.66 -6.10 13.98
N ALA A 122 -8.41 -7.13 13.19
CA ALA A 122 -7.45 -8.18 13.52
C ALA A 122 -6.01 -7.67 13.35
N LEU A 123 -5.72 -6.99 12.24
CA LEU A 123 -4.39 -6.42 11.95
C LEU A 123 -3.96 -5.43 13.02
N HIS A 124 -4.81 -4.45 13.34
CA HIS A 124 -4.47 -3.40 14.32
C HIS A 124 -4.44 -3.88 15.78
N ARG A 125 -4.88 -5.11 16.06
CA ARG A 125 -4.69 -5.79 17.35
C ARG A 125 -3.44 -6.66 17.41
N PHE A 126 -2.72 -6.81 16.31
CA PHE A 126 -1.45 -7.53 16.33
C PHE A 126 -0.50 -6.86 17.35
N PRO A 127 0.20 -7.63 18.21
CA PRO A 127 1.02 -7.05 19.26
C PRO A 127 2.14 -6.16 18.68
N VAL A 128 2.14 -4.88 19.04
CA VAL A 128 3.13 -3.89 18.56
C VAL A 128 4.55 -4.31 18.96
N GLU A 129 4.74 -4.83 20.16
CA GLU A 129 6.05 -5.33 20.61
C GLU A 129 6.56 -6.49 19.74
N ARG A 130 5.63 -7.31 19.21
CA ARG A 130 6.02 -8.37 18.28
C ARG A 130 6.41 -7.79 16.93
N ALA A 131 5.66 -6.80 16.40
CA ALA A 131 6.01 -6.10 15.18
C ALA A 131 7.41 -5.45 15.27
N ARG A 132 7.73 -4.84 16.41
CA ARG A 132 9.06 -4.29 16.71
C ARG A 132 10.15 -5.37 16.72
N ALA A 133 9.89 -6.49 17.36
CA ALA A 133 10.82 -7.62 17.41
C ALA A 133 11.11 -8.23 16.03
N LEU A 134 10.16 -8.12 15.08
CA LEU A 134 10.32 -8.51 13.68
C LEU A 134 11.07 -7.46 12.82
N GLY A 135 11.48 -6.34 13.44
CA GLY A 135 12.27 -5.29 12.76
C GLY A 135 11.45 -4.39 11.84
N LEU A 136 10.14 -4.30 12.05
CA LEU A 136 9.30 -3.37 11.30
C LEU A 136 9.59 -1.91 11.69
N PRO A 137 9.48 -0.95 10.76
CA PRO A 137 9.54 0.46 11.10
C PRO A 137 8.47 0.79 12.14
N ASP A 138 8.84 1.57 13.14
CA ASP A 138 7.99 1.93 14.26
C ASP A 138 8.00 3.44 14.45
N PHE A 139 6.83 4.04 14.51
CA PHE A 139 6.66 5.48 14.64
C PHE A 139 5.66 5.76 15.75
N ASP A 140 6.10 6.48 16.77
CA ASP A 140 5.23 7.08 17.77
C ASP A 140 4.53 8.36 17.22
N PRO A 141 3.54 8.94 17.91
CA PRO A 141 2.86 10.13 17.42
C PRO A 141 3.78 11.34 17.16
N PRO A 142 4.81 11.66 17.98
CA PRO A 142 5.81 12.69 17.68
C PRO A 142 6.56 12.45 16.36
N GLU A 143 7.13 11.27 16.18
CA GLU A 143 7.87 10.89 14.96
C GLU A 143 6.97 10.87 13.72
N TRP A 144 5.72 10.44 13.91
CA TRP A 144 4.71 10.45 12.84
C TRP A 144 4.37 11.87 12.40
N ARG A 145 4.20 12.81 13.35
CA ARG A 145 3.99 14.24 13.05
C ARG A 145 5.18 14.83 12.31
N GLU A 146 6.41 14.55 12.73
CA GLU A 146 7.63 15.01 12.05
C GLU A 146 7.68 14.50 10.61
N ARG A 147 7.41 13.20 10.41
CA ARG A 147 7.36 12.57 9.08
C ARG A 147 6.33 13.24 8.17
N PHE A 148 5.09 13.40 8.63
CA PHE A 148 4.03 14.02 7.83
C PHE A 148 4.24 15.53 7.68
N GLY A 149 4.85 16.21 8.64
CA GLY A 149 5.28 17.59 8.52
C GLY A 149 6.29 17.77 7.39
N SER A 150 7.34 16.97 7.38
CA SER A 150 8.37 16.96 6.32
C SER A 150 7.77 16.63 4.94
N LEU A 151 6.82 15.70 4.88
CA LEU A 151 6.09 15.36 3.66
C LEU A 151 5.26 16.55 3.15
N CYS A 152 4.54 17.25 4.03
CA CYS A 152 3.77 18.43 3.65
C CYS A 152 4.67 19.56 3.14
N GLU A 153 5.87 19.75 3.73
CA GLU A 153 6.85 20.71 3.22
C GLU A 153 7.36 20.31 1.82
N ASP A 154 7.58 19.02 1.56
CA ASP A 154 7.94 18.55 0.22
C ASP A 154 6.82 18.84 -0.79
N PHE A 155 5.57 18.60 -0.42
CA PHE A 155 4.42 18.94 -1.26
C PHE A 155 4.29 20.44 -1.51
N ARG A 156 4.53 21.29 -0.51
CA ARG A 156 4.58 22.75 -0.70
C ARG A 156 5.64 23.14 -1.73
N ARG A 157 6.81 22.55 -1.63
CA ARG A 157 7.93 22.85 -2.53
C ARG A 157 7.67 22.37 -3.96
N ARG A 158 7.16 21.14 -4.13
CA ARG A 158 7.08 20.45 -5.43
C ARG A 158 5.72 20.59 -6.11
N VAL A 159 4.62 20.54 -5.38
CA VAL A 159 3.26 20.46 -5.93
C VAL A 159 2.57 21.84 -5.93
N PHE A 160 2.76 22.67 -4.93
CA PHE A 160 2.14 24.00 -4.87
C PHE A 160 2.40 24.87 -6.10
N PRO A 161 3.58 24.85 -6.75
CA PRO A 161 3.77 25.58 -8.01
C PRO A 161 2.76 25.26 -9.11
N LEU A 162 2.18 24.05 -9.08
CA LEU A 162 1.19 23.56 -10.05
C LEU A 162 -0.28 23.90 -9.66
N LEU A 163 -0.50 24.50 -8.49
CA LEU A 163 -1.81 24.84 -7.95
C LEU A 163 -2.08 26.34 -8.01
N ARG A 164 -3.35 26.72 -8.15
CA ARG A 164 -3.83 28.09 -8.03
C ARG A 164 -3.79 28.55 -6.57
N SER A 165 -3.75 29.87 -6.33
CA SER A 165 -3.66 30.42 -4.96
C SER A 165 -4.78 29.92 -4.03
N GLY A 166 -6.03 29.91 -4.48
CA GLY A 166 -7.15 29.37 -3.70
C GLY A 166 -7.10 27.86 -3.46
N GLU A 167 -6.46 27.09 -4.36
CA GLU A 167 -6.23 25.66 -4.15
C GLU A 167 -5.16 25.44 -3.07
N ARG A 168 -4.07 26.24 -3.11
CA ARG A 168 -3.01 26.23 -2.08
C ARG A 168 -3.56 26.56 -0.70
N GLN A 169 -4.41 27.58 -0.59
CA GLN A 169 -5.03 27.99 0.66
C GLN A 169 -5.89 26.85 1.26
N ARG A 170 -6.66 26.15 0.43
CA ARG A 170 -7.43 24.98 0.85
C ARG A 170 -6.55 23.79 1.24
N ALA A 171 -5.42 23.59 0.54
CA ALA A 171 -4.44 22.55 0.87
C ALA A 171 -3.81 22.82 2.26
N GLU A 172 -3.52 24.10 2.59
CA GLU A 172 -2.99 24.46 3.91
C GLU A 172 -3.92 24.04 5.05
N THR A 173 -5.25 24.05 4.83
CA THR A 173 -6.18 23.56 5.86
C THR A 173 -6.09 22.06 6.12
N ILE A 174 -5.64 21.29 5.10
CA ILE A 174 -5.33 19.87 5.28
C ILE A 174 -4.01 19.73 6.07
N PHE A 175 -2.96 20.43 5.64
CA PHE A 175 -1.64 20.30 6.24
C PHE A 175 -1.57 20.82 7.68
N ALA A 176 -2.42 21.79 8.02
CA ALA A 176 -2.57 22.28 9.39
C ALA A 176 -3.05 21.21 10.40
N ARG A 177 -3.56 20.07 9.92
CA ARG A 177 -3.98 18.96 10.78
C ARG A 177 -2.81 18.10 11.30
N VAL A 178 -1.60 18.22 10.71
CA VAL A 178 -0.44 17.40 11.11
C VAL A 178 -0.12 17.49 12.61
N PRO A 179 -0.11 18.66 13.27
CA PRO A 179 0.15 18.75 14.71
C PRO A 179 -0.90 18.05 15.59
N GLU A 180 -2.11 17.82 15.05
CA GLU A 180 -3.23 17.19 15.77
C GLU A 180 -3.18 15.65 15.69
N LEU A 181 -2.25 15.06 14.92
CA LEU A 181 -2.12 13.62 14.80
C LEU A 181 -1.66 13.02 16.14
N ASP A 182 -2.60 12.37 16.81
CA ASP A 182 -2.38 11.65 18.05
C ASP A 182 -3.13 10.31 18.01
N PHE A 183 -2.47 9.22 18.41
CA PHE A 183 -3.01 7.87 18.25
C PHE A 183 -2.30 6.87 19.14
N VAL A 184 -2.92 5.73 19.38
CA VAL A 184 -2.27 4.55 19.92
C VAL A 184 -1.65 3.79 18.75
N PRO A 185 -0.32 3.53 18.76
CA PRO A 185 0.35 2.81 17.68
C PRO A 185 -0.23 1.41 17.43
N ALA A 186 -0.38 1.04 16.18
CA ALA A 186 -0.83 -0.27 15.73
C ALA A 186 0.01 -0.75 14.55
N LEU A 187 0.02 -2.07 14.29
CA LEU A 187 0.58 -2.61 13.05
C LEU A 187 -0.32 -2.25 11.88
N LEU A 188 0.26 -1.70 10.83
CA LEU A 188 -0.41 -1.26 9.60
C LEU A 188 0.04 -2.09 8.40
N HIS A 189 -0.83 -2.18 7.42
CA HIS A 189 -0.46 -2.47 6.03
C HIS A 189 0.29 -1.28 5.42
N ALA A 190 -0.22 -0.08 5.69
CA ALA A 190 0.29 1.24 5.33
C ALA A 190 0.25 1.61 3.83
N ASP A 191 -0.26 0.70 2.99
CA ASP A 191 -0.53 0.91 1.56
C ASP A 191 -1.80 0.17 1.14
N LEU A 192 -2.85 0.24 1.98
CA LEU A 192 -4.10 -0.45 1.71
C LEU A 192 -4.97 0.31 0.70
N GLY A 193 -5.09 -0.26 -0.49
CA GLY A 193 -5.89 0.24 -1.60
C GLY A 193 -6.66 -0.87 -2.33
N PRO A 194 -7.51 -0.52 -3.31
CA PRO A 194 -8.30 -1.50 -4.05
C PRO A 194 -7.42 -2.52 -4.79
N GLU A 195 -6.23 -2.13 -5.22
CA GLU A 195 -5.25 -2.97 -5.91
C GLU A 195 -4.67 -4.08 -5.04
N HIS A 196 -4.60 -3.87 -3.73
CA HIS A 196 -4.00 -4.80 -2.77
C HIS A 196 -5.02 -5.67 -2.02
N VAL A 197 -6.31 -5.36 -2.15
CA VAL A 197 -7.40 -6.15 -1.56
C VAL A 197 -8.00 -7.07 -2.62
N LEU A 198 -7.85 -8.38 -2.44
CA LEU A 198 -8.39 -9.37 -3.37
C LEU A 198 -9.79 -9.79 -2.96
N CYS A 199 -10.72 -9.67 -3.91
CA CYS A 199 -12.13 -10.01 -3.75
C CYS A 199 -12.55 -11.16 -4.66
N ARG A 200 -13.47 -12.00 -4.18
CA ARG A 200 -14.17 -13.03 -4.94
C ARG A 200 -15.59 -13.17 -4.40
N ASP A 201 -16.58 -13.12 -5.29
CA ASP A 201 -18.01 -13.26 -4.94
C ASP A 201 -18.47 -12.26 -3.85
N GLY A 202 -17.98 -10.99 -3.95
CA GLY A 202 -18.31 -9.93 -3.00
C GLY A 202 -17.67 -10.08 -1.60
N ARG A 203 -16.69 -10.96 -1.44
CA ARG A 203 -15.97 -11.21 -0.18
C ARG A 203 -14.49 -10.90 -0.34
N VAL A 204 -13.87 -10.38 0.71
CA VAL A 204 -12.42 -10.24 0.76
C VAL A 204 -11.81 -11.60 1.04
N VAL A 205 -10.96 -12.08 0.13
CA VAL A 205 -10.32 -13.41 0.22
C VAL A 205 -8.83 -13.33 0.47
N GLY A 206 -8.19 -12.17 0.22
CA GLY A 206 -6.77 -12.00 0.47
C GLY A 206 -6.35 -10.54 0.46
N VAL A 207 -5.18 -10.26 1.06
CA VAL A 207 -4.51 -8.96 1.02
C VAL A 207 -3.04 -9.18 0.67
N ILE A 208 -2.55 -8.42 -0.32
CA ILE A 208 -1.19 -8.53 -0.88
C ILE A 208 -0.42 -7.23 -0.73
N ASP A 209 0.88 -7.28 -1.01
CA ASP A 209 1.82 -6.16 -0.97
C ASP A 209 2.00 -5.54 0.42
N TRP A 210 2.68 -6.29 1.27
CA TRP A 210 2.99 -5.92 2.65
C TRP A 210 4.33 -5.18 2.82
N SER A 211 4.94 -4.76 1.70
CA SER A 211 6.28 -4.16 1.69
C SER A 211 6.38 -2.86 2.51
N ASP A 212 5.26 -2.17 2.69
CA ASP A 212 5.16 -0.93 3.45
C ASP A 212 4.71 -1.11 4.91
N ALA A 213 4.50 -2.36 5.36
CA ALA A 213 4.03 -2.66 6.72
C ALA A 213 4.91 -2.00 7.78
N ARG A 214 4.26 -1.38 8.76
CA ARG A 214 4.91 -0.61 9.84
C ARG A 214 4.01 -0.45 11.06
N VAL A 215 4.57 0.01 12.15
CA VAL A 215 3.80 0.48 13.29
C VAL A 215 3.54 1.99 13.14
N GLY A 216 2.29 2.42 13.38
CA GLY A 216 1.87 3.80 13.24
C GLY A 216 0.38 4.03 13.51
N ASP A 217 -0.22 5.03 12.84
CA ASP A 217 -1.64 5.40 13.01
C ASP A 217 -2.58 4.50 12.19
N ALA A 218 -3.38 3.69 12.87
CA ALA A 218 -4.39 2.80 12.28
C ALA A 218 -5.35 3.51 11.30
N ALA A 219 -5.56 4.80 11.44
CA ALA A 219 -6.42 5.58 10.54
C ALA A 219 -5.89 5.67 9.10
N LEU A 220 -4.58 5.40 8.87
CA LEU A 220 -4.00 5.36 7.54
C LEU A 220 -4.60 4.22 6.70
N ASP A 221 -4.71 3.01 7.25
CA ASP A 221 -5.29 1.86 6.55
C ASP A 221 -6.79 2.01 6.32
N LEU A 222 -7.46 2.83 7.12
CA LEU A 222 -8.88 3.16 6.96
C LEU A 222 -9.14 4.25 5.90
N ALA A 223 -8.10 4.88 5.36
CA ALA A 223 -8.24 6.03 4.47
C ALA A 223 -9.06 5.71 3.22
N TRP A 224 -8.71 4.66 2.49
CA TRP A 224 -9.47 4.19 1.33
C TRP A 224 -10.83 3.63 1.73
N CYS A 225 -10.88 2.72 2.69
CA CYS A 225 -12.09 2.00 3.08
C CYS A 225 -13.24 2.92 3.52
N LEU A 226 -12.94 4.06 4.16
CA LEU A 226 -13.95 4.97 4.69
C LEU A 226 -14.29 6.13 3.75
N ASN A 227 -13.41 6.46 2.79
CA ASN A 227 -13.55 7.72 2.06
C ASN A 227 -13.59 7.54 0.53
N ASP A 228 -13.29 6.34 0.01
CA ASP A 228 -13.22 6.09 -1.45
C ASP A 228 -13.90 4.77 -1.85
N THR A 229 -14.81 4.28 -1.03
CA THR A 229 -15.65 3.11 -1.31
C THR A 229 -17.14 3.51 -1.33
N PRO A 230 -18.02 2.68 -1.93
CA PRO A 230 -19.46 2.88 -1.83
C PRO A 230 -19.92 3.06 -0.36
N ARG A 231 -20.96 3.87 -0.16
CA ARG A 231 -21.43 4.22 1.19
C ARG A 231 -21.76 2.98 2.04
N GLU A 232 -22.39 1.97 1.45
CA GLU A 232 -22.72 0.70 2.13
C GLU A 232 -21.47 -0.03 2.64
N VAL A 233 -20.36 0.02 1.88
CA VAL A 233 -19.07 -0.56 2.27
C VAL A 233 -18.47 0.25 3.44
N SER A 234 -18.36 1.57 3.28
CA SER A 234 -17.77 2.45 4.31
C SER A 234 -18.57 2.42 5.62
N ASP A 235 -19.91 2.35 5.55
CA ASP A 235 -20.77 2.21 6.72
C ASP A 235 -20.57 0.84 7.41
N ALA A 236 -20.41 -0.24 6.63
CA ALA A 236 -20.13 -1.58 7.15
C ALA A 236 -18.74 -1.68 7.81
N VAL A 237 -17.71 -1.09 7.17
CA VAL A 237 -16.38 -0.95 7.77
C VAL A 237 -16.47 -0.21 9.10
N ALA A 238 -17.14 0.95 9.12
CA ALA A 238 -17.24 1.80 10.29
C ALA A 238 -17.93 1.08 11.48
N ARG A 239 -18.98 0.33 11.20
CA ARG A 239 -19.69 -0.46 12.22
C ARG A 239 -18.82 -1.60 12.76
N THR A 240 -18.19 -2.37 11.85
CA THR A 240 -17.47 -3.60 12.19
C THR A 240 -16.15 -3.30 12.89
N TYR A 241 -15.41 -2.32 12.43
CA TYR A 241 -14.17 -1.84 13.05
C TYR A 241 -14.44 -1.03 14.34
N ARG A 242 -15.63 -0.43 14.46
CA ARG A 242 -16.03 0.53 15.51
C ARG A 242 -15.24 1.84 15.41
N VAL A 243 -15.32 2.45 14.24
CA VAL A 243 -14.64 3.73 13.96
C VAL A 243 -15.23 4.85 14.83
N ASP A 244 -14.39 5.46 15.64
CA ASP A 244 -14.74 6.68 16.37
C ASP A 244 -14.54 7.95 15.51
N PRO A 245 -15.04 9.13 15.97
CA PRO A 245 -14.92 10.39 15.23
C PRO A 245 -13.47 10.82 14.96
N ASP A 246 -12.53 10.57 15.88
CA ASP A 246 -11.13 10.98 15.74
C ASP A 246 -10.41 10.15 14.71
N VAL A 247 -10.59 8.82 14.73
CA VAL A 247 -10.11 7.90 13.68
C VAL A 247 -10.68 8.30 12.32
N ARG A 248 -11.98 8.62 12.24
CA ARG A 248 -12.60 9.07 10.99
C ARG A 248 -11.98 10.38 10.48
N GLY A 249 -11.73 11.32 11.37
CA GLY A 249 -11.09 12.60 11.02
C GLY A 249 -9.68 12.40 10.48
N ARG A 250 -8.86 11.52 11.11
CA ARG A 250 -7.51 11.21 10.65
C ARG A 250 -7.52 10.39 9.36
N SER A 251 -8.45 9.43 9.18
CA SER A 251 -8.57 8.68 7.93
C SER A 251 -8.88 9.59 6.74
N LEU A 252 -9.73 10.61 6.92
CA LEU A 252 -10.01 11.61 5.90
C LEU A 252 -8.77 12.47 5.59
N PHE A 253 -7.96 12.80 6.59
CA PHE A 253 -6.70 13.49 6.38
C PHE A 253 -5.77 12.68 5.46
N TYR A 254 -5.53 11.39 5.77
CA TYR A 254 -4.68 10.53 4.94
C TYR A 254 -5.26 10.31 3.53
N HIS A 255 -6.58 10.10 3.42
CA HIS A 255 -7.23 9.99 2.11
C HIS A 255 -6.98 11.22 1.23
N ARG A 256 -7.04 12.42 1.82
CA ARG A 256 -6.77 13.67 1.09
C ARG A 256 -5.32 13.80 0.63
N LEU A 257 -4.38 13.14 1.30
CA LEU A 257 -2.97 13.16 0.91
C LEU A 257 -2.63 12.17 -0.21
N GLY A 258 -3.41 11.13 -0.42
CA GLY A 258 -3.11 10.10 -1.42
C GLY A 258 -2.69 10.64 -2.80
N PRO A 259 -3.49 11.50 -3.46
CA PRO A 259 -3.14 12.03 -4.78
C PRO A 259 -1.88 12.88 -4.82
N TRP A 260 -1.44 13.45 -3.69
CA TRP A 260 -0.21 14.23 -3.63
C TRP A 260 1.04 13.38 -3.84
N TYR A 261 1.01 12.13 -3.36
CA TYR A 261 2.08 11.16 -3.62
C TYR A 261 2.19 10.86 -5.11
N GLU A 262 1.06 10.70 -5.79
CA GLU A 262 1.04 10.43 -7.23
C GLU A 262 1.64 11.59 -8.03
N VAL A 263 1.29 12.86 -7.69
CA VAL A 263 1.92 14.04 -8.29
C VAL A 263 3.42 14.06 -8.03
N ALA A 264 3.84 13.84 -6.78
CA ALA A 264 5.24 13.85 -6.39
C ALA A 264 6.04 12.77 -7.14
N TYR A 265 5.50 11.56 -7.24
CA TYR A 265 6.07 10.46 -8.02
C TYR A 265 6.20 10.82 -9.50
N GLY A 266 5.15 11.38 -10.11
CA GLY A 266 5.18 11.83 -11.50
C GLY A 266 6.25 12.88 -11.77
N LEU A 267 6.43 13.83 -10.85
CA LEU A 267 7.48 14.86 -10.93
C LEU A 267 8.88 14.26 -10.78
N GLU A 268 9.07 13.30 -9.90
CA GLU A 268 10.34 12.64 -9.64
C GLU A 268 10.80 11.77 -10.82
N THR A 269 9.84 11.03 -11.40
CA THR A 269 10.13 10.10 -12.50
C THR A 269 9.99 10.71 -13.88
N GLY A 270 9.57 11.98 -13.99
CA GLY A 270 9.29 12.65 -15.26
C GLY A 270 8.09 12.09 -16.02
N GLN A 271 7.15 11.45 -15.31
CA GLN A 271 5.96 10.85 -15.92
C GLN A 271 4.75 11.79 -15.83
N GLU A 272 4.53 12.59 -16.88
CA GLU A 272 3.47 13.60 -16.94
C GLU A 272 2.06 13.05 -16.67
N ARG A 273 1.80 11.79 -17.04
CA ARG A 273 0.50 11.14 -16.79
C ARG A 273 0.13 11.11 -15.30
N PHE A 274 1.10 10.77 -14.43
CA PHE A 274 0.88 10.75 -12.98
C PHE A 274 0.78 12.15 -12.38
N VAL A 275 1.49 13.13 -12.95
CA VAL A 275 1.30 14.51 -12.55
C VAL A 275 -0.12 14.98 -12.88
N ALA A 276 -0.61 14.67 -14.08
CA ALA A 276 -1.94 15.08 -14.53
C ALA A 276 -3.05 14.40 -13.72
N SER A 277 -3.03 13.06 -13.58
CA SER A 277 -4.04 12.31 -12.81
C SER A 277 -4.01 12.67 -11.33
N GLY A 278 -2.83 12.75 -10.73
CA GLY A 278 -2.67 13.16 -9.34
C GLY A 278 -3.21 14.58 -9.07
N LEU A 279 -2.98 15.54 -9.97
CA LEU A 279 -3.53 16.91 -9.83
C LEU A 279 -5.07 16.91 -9.90
N VAL A 280 -5.68 16.07 -10.72
CA VAL A 280 -7.16 15.89 -10.71
C VAL A 280 -7.61 15.38 -9.35
N GLY A 281 -6.95 14.35 -8.83
CA GLY A 281 -7.25 13.80 -7.50
C GLY A 281 -7.05 14.80 -6.37
N VAL A 282 -5.94 15.55 -6.39
CA VAL A 282 -5.69 16.63 -5.41
C VAL A 282 -6.86 17.62 -5.40
N ARG A 283 -7.26 18.13 -6.57
CA ARG A 283 -8.36 19.12 -6.67
C ARG A 283 -9.70 18.56 -6.19
N ALA A 284 -9.98 17.30 -6.51
CA ALA A 284 -11.21 16.61 -6.09
C ALA A 284 -11.30 16.43 -4.57
N ARG A 285 -10.16 16.26 -3.88
CA ARG A 285 -10.11 15.99 -2.44
C ARG A 285 -9.82 17.25 -1.59
N LEU A 286 -9.63 18.43 -2.21
CA LEU A 286 -9.55 19.70 -1.45
C LEU A 286 -10.88 20.01 -0.75
N PRO A 287 -10.88 20.57 0.47
CA PRO A 287 -12.09 21.06 1.13
C PRO A 287 -12.83 22.06 0.24
N THR A 288 -14.18 22.04 0.30
CA THR A 288 -15.03 22.91 -0.53
C THR A 288 -14.99 24.38 -0.11
N SER A 289 -14.66 24.65 1.15
CA SER A 289 -14.52 26.00 1.71
C SER A 289 -13.25 26.09 2.56
N THR A 290 -12.64 27.28 2.58
CA THR A 290 -11.65 27.61 3.60
C THR A 290 -12.40 27.83 4.91
N PRO A 291 -11.95 27.30 6.06
CA PRO A 291 -12.50 27.71 7.36
C PRO A 291 -12.38 29.22 7.50
N SER A 292 -13.43 29.84 7.95
CA SER A 292 -13.49 31.29 8.25
C SER A 292 -12.55 31.64 9.37
#